data_e1f2910360b4c0246a117b4207e3d1f2
#
_entry.id   e1f2910360b4c0246a117b4207e3d1f2
#
_cell.length_a   1.000
_cell.length_b   1.000
_cell.length_c   1.000
_cell.angle_alpha   90.00
_cell.angle_beta   90.00
_cell.angle_gamma   90.00
#
_symmetry.space_group_name_H-M   'P 1'
#
loop_
_entity.id
_entity.type
_entity.pdbx_description
1 polymer ?
#
loop_
_entity_poly.entity_id
_entity_poly.type
_entity_poly.pdbx_seq_one_letter_code
_entity_poly.pdbx_strand_id
1 'polypeptide(L)'
;MKIAFIGLGNMGGGMAANLVKAGHEVNAFDLSADALARAAEQGCTPCTTVREAVQGVKAVVSMLPNGKIVQQVYENDVIGHAPTSATLIDCSTIDVETARNVMKSAARYGSYEMVDAPVSGGIAAANGGTLTFMVGGTPSAFDHAETVLRHMGKAVIHAGASGAGQAAKICNNMILGATMIATCEAFAMAKKLGLDLQTFYDISSKASGQSWSMTSYCPVPGVGPQSPADNDYQGGFATNLMLKDLLLAMEAAEQAHAAVPMGARAAELYQEFANLGQGNVDFSGIIRMLEAAGD
;
A
#
# COMPACT_ATOMS: atom_id res chain seq x y z
N MET A 1 23.61 -2.06 8.25
CA MET A 1 23.14 -1.64 9.59
C MET A 1 22.14 -2.68 10.10
N LYS A 2 21.84 -2.65 11.41
CA LYS A 2 20.83 -3.52 11.99
C LYS A 2 19.46 -2.83 11.93
N ILE A 3 18.43 -3.51 11.41
CA ILE A 3 17.07 -3.00 11.17
C ILE A 3 16.07 -3.98 11.78
N ALA A 4 15.03 -3.48 12.45
CA ALA A 4 13.86 -4.28 12.80
C ALA A 4 12.83 -4.18 11.68
N PHE A 5 12.24 -5.30 11.27
CA PHE A 5 11.12 -5.33 10.35
C PHE A 5 9.91 -6.02 11.00
N ILE A 6 8.79 -5.29 11.12
CA ILE A 6 7.61 -5.74 11.83
C ILE A 6 6.45 -5.87 10.85
N GLY A 7 5.93 -7.09 10.69
CA GLY A 7 4.89 -7.41 9.71
C GLY A 7 5.44 -7.91 8.38
N LEU A 8 5.40 -9.24 8.20
CA LEU A 8 6.00 -9.97 7.07
C LEU A 8 4.95 -10.55 6.12
N GLY A 9 3.77 -9.95 6.08
CA GLY A 9 2.72 -10.35 5.16
C GLY A 9 3.13 -10.22 3.69
N ASN A 10 2.14 -10.21 2.78
CA ASN A 10 2.38 -10.22 1.32
C ASN A 10 3.35 -9.14 0.81
N MET A 11 3.38 -7.98 1.45
CA MET A 11 4.28 -6.88 1.08
C MET A 11 5.58 -6.91 1.91
N GLY A 12 5.43 -7.01 3.25
CA GLY A 12 6.53 -6.85 4.19
C GLY A 12 7.63 -7.91 4.03
N GLY A 13 7.28 -9.15 3.69
CA GLY A 13 8.26 -10.20 3.45
C GLY A 13 9.24 -9.86 2.33
N GLY A 14 8.72 -9.41 1.19
CA GLY A 14 9.54 -8.96 0.05
C GLY A 14 10.39 -7.72 0.37
N MET A 15 9.81 -6.77 1.12
CA MET A 15 10.52 -5.57 1.58
C MET A 15 11.69 -5.94 2.50
N ALA A 16 11.47 -6.80 3.50
CA ALA A 16 12.51 -7.28 4.42
C ALA A 16 13.64 -8.01 3.67
N ALA A 17 13.28 -8.87 2.71
CA ALA A 17 14.26 -9.57 1.87
C ALA A 17 15.14 -8.62 1.06
N ASN A 18 14.60 -7.53 0.55
CA ASN A 18 15.40 -6.53 -0.17
C ASN A 18 16.39 -5.78 0.75
N LEU A 19 16.03 -5.57 2.02
CA LEU A 19 16.98 -5.02 3.00
C LEU A 19 18.14 -6.00 3.26
N VAL A 20 17.85 -7.31 3.38
CA VAL A 20 18.90 -8.34 3.50
C VAL A 20 19.81 -8.37 2.27
N LYS A 21 19.22 -8.34 1.06
CA LYS A 21 19.98 -8.28 -0.20
C LYS A 21 20.89 -7.06 -0.29
N ALA A 22 20.48 -5.95 0.33
CA ALA A 22 21.28 -4.73 0.41
C ALA A 22 22.39 -4.79 1.49
N GLY A 23 22.56 -5.93 2.18
CA GLY A 23 23.61 -6.15 3.17
C GLY A 23 23.27 -5.64 4.59
N HIS A 24 21.99 -5.48 4.90
CA HIS A 24 21.54 -5.15 6.25
C HIS A 24 21.29 -6.41 7.08
N GLU A 25 21.51 -6.31 8.40
CA GLU A 25 21.04 -7.30 9.37
C GLU A 25 19.59 -6.99 9.70
N VAL A 26 18.68 -7.91 9.40
CA VAL A 26 17.24 -7.68 9.58
C VAL A 26 16.69 -8.60 10.66
N ASN A 27 16.34 -8.02 11.81
CA ASN A 27 15.54 -8.67 12.83
C ASN A 27 14.07 -8.62 12.39
N ALA A 28 13.41 -9.76 12.27
CA ALA A 28 12.07 -9.85 11.72
C ALA A 28 11.06 -10.36 12.75
N PHE A 29 9.88 -9.75 12.80
CA PHE A 29 8.78 -10.20 13.63
C PHE A 29 7.46 -10.21 12.86
N ASP A 30 6.72 -11.29 13.02
CA ASP A 30 5.33 -11.45 12.59
C ASP A 30 4.60 -12.41 13.54
N LEU A 31 3.27 -12.32 13.61
CA LEU A 31 2.45 -13.26 14.38
C LEU A 31 2.34 -14.62 13.66
N SER A 32 2.57 -14.68 12.36
CA SER A 32 2.54 -15.90 11.55
C SER A 32 3.90 -16.60 11.59
N ALA A 33 3.93 -17.80 12.14
CA ALA A 33 5.12 -18.65 12.14
C ALA A 33 5.61 -18.96 10.71
N ASP A 34 4.69 -19.15 9.76
CA ASP A 34 5.03 -19.39 8.36
C ASP A 34 5.67 -18.15 7.69
N ALA A 35 5.22 -16.95 8.04
CA ALA A 35 5.84 -15.72 7.55
C ALA A 35 7.26 -15.54 8.09
N LEU A 36 7.46 -15.84 9.38
CA LEU A 36 8.78 -15.84 10.01
C LEU A 36 9.73 -16.88 9.40
N ALA A 37 9.24 -18.10 9.13
CA ALA A 37 10.04 -19.15 8.49
C ALA A 37 10.49 -18.71 7.09
N ARG A 38 9.59 -18.19 6.26
CA ARG A 38 9.94 -17.65 4.93
C ARG A 38 10.94 -16.50 5.00
N ALA A 39 10.81 -15.61 5.98
CA ALA A 39 11.76 -14.52 6.16
C ALA A 39 13.15 -15.02 6.58
N ALA A 40 13.21 -16.06 7.44
CA ALA A 40 14.46 -16.71 7.82
C ALA A 40 15.18 -17.34 6.62
N GLU A 41 14.45 -18.02 5.74
CA GLU A 41 15.01 -18.57 4.48
C GLU A 41 15.61 -17.48 3.59
N GLN A 42 15.12 -16.25 3.71
CA GLN A 42 15.61 -15.07 2.98
C GLN A 42 16.72 -14.31 3.73
N GLY A 43 17.20 -14.85 4.86
CA GLY A 43 18.31 -14.30 5.61
C GLY A 43 17.94 -13.30 6.71
N CYS A 44 16.67 -13.14 7.04
CA CYS A 44 16.26 -12.39 8.23
C CYS A 44 16.52 -13.21 9.50
N THR A 45 16.72 -12.53 10.63
CA THR A 45 16.78 -13.14 11.96
C THR A 45 15.40 -13.10 12.62
N PRO A 46 14.69 -14.23 12.75
CA PRO A 46 13.38 -14.25 13.41
C PRO A 46 13.48 -13.87 14.88
N CYS A 47 12.56 -13.05 15.35
CA CYS A 47 12.42 -12.66 16.75
C CYS A 47 11.08 -13.15 17.31
N THR A 48 11.01 -13.40 18.61
CA THR A 48 9.81 -13.91 19.28
C THR A 48 8.86 -12.81 19.73
N THR A 49 9.36 -11.58 19.83
CA THR A 49 8.58 -10.39 20.20
C THR A 49 9.06 -9.17 19.42
N VAL A 50 8.19 -8.15 19.29
CA VAL A 50 8.57 -6.84 18.75
C VAL A 50 9.70 -6.22 19.58
N ARG A 51 9.61 -6.31 20.92
CA ARG A 51 10.63 -5.75 21.83
C ARG A 51 12.00 -6.36 21.60
N GLU A 52 12.08 -7.66 21.32
CA GLU A 52 13.32 -8.31 20.95
C GLU A 52 13.84 -7.79 19.60
N ALA A 53 12.97 -7.69 18.60
CA ALA A 53 13.34 -7.25 17.28
C ALA A 53 13.97 -5.85 17.26
N VAL A 54 13.45 -4.93 18.08
CA VAL A 54 13.88 -3.52 18.08
C VAL A 54 15.14 -3.24 18.92
N GLN A 55 15.75 -4.25 19.58
CA GLN A 55 16.94 -4.05 20.41
C GLN A 55 18.18 -3.74 19.56
N GLY A 56 18.80 -2.59 19.87
CA GLY A 56 20.08 -2.20 19.28
C GLY A 56 20.04 -1.88 17.78
N VAL A 57 18.84 -1.64 17.22
CA VAL A 57 18.66 -1.33 15.79
C VAL A 57 18.92 0.16 15.49
N LYS A 58 19.17 0.45 14.21
CA LYS A 58 19.30 1.81 13.68
C LYS A 58 18.02 2.30 12.99
N ALA A 59 17.17 1.38 12.58
CA ALA A 59 15.86 1.70 12.01
C ALA A 59 14.83 0.63 12.41
N VAL A 60 13.58 1.04 12.53
CA VAL A 60 12.42 0.16 12.68
C VAL A 60 11.51 0.39 11.49
N VAL A 61 11.23 -0.65 10.73
CA VAL A 61 10.30 -0.61 9.59
C VAL A 61 9.08 -1.45 9.95
N SER A 62 7.89 -0.95 9.70
CA SER A 62 6.65 -1.69 9.91
C SER A 62 5.79 -1.72 8.65
N MET A 63 5.07 -2.84 8.45
CA MET A 63 4.08 -3.03 7.39
C MET A 63 2.90 -3.82 7.93
N LEU A 64 1.95 -3.12 8.55
CA LEU A 64 0.89 -3.65 9.41
C LEU A 64 -0.50 -3.43 8.78
N PRO A 65 -1.53 -4.21 9.21
CA PRO A 65 -2.82 -4.23 8.53
C PRO A 65 -3.65 -2.93 8.65
N ASN A 66 -3.59 -2.25 9.80
CA ASN A 66 -4.45 -1.10 10.10
C ASN A 66 -3.89 -0.18 11.20
N GLY A 67 -4.48 1.02 11.35
CA GLY A 67 -4.03 2.04 12.29
C GLY A 67 -4.05 1.59 13.75
N LYS A 68 -5.07 0.84 14.17
CA LYS A 68 -5.17 0.33 15.55
C LYS A 68 -3.96 -0.55 15.91
N ILE A 69 -3.56 -1.45 15.00
CA ILE A 69 -2.40 -2.33 15.22
C ILE A 69 -1.11 -1.51 15.19
N VAL A 70 -0.97 -0.56 14.26
CA VAL A 70 0.19 0.35 14.21
C VAL A 70 0.33 1.09 15.54
N GLN A 71 -0.73 1.73 16.01
CA GLN A 71 -0.72 2.46 17.28
C GLN A 71 -0.33 1.54 18.45
N GLN A 72 -0.95 0.36 18.57
CA GLN A 72 -0.64 -0.60 19.64
C GLN A 72 0.82 -1.05 19.62
N VAL A 73 1.36 -1.41 18.44
CA VAL A 73 2.74 -1.87 18.30
C VAL A 73 3.73 -0.75 18.63
N TYR A 74 3.50 0.45 18.11
CA TYR A 74 4.42 1.56 18.35
C TYR A 74 4.38 2.03 19.81
N GLU A 75 3.21 2.22 20.40
CA GLU A 75 3.08 2.75 21.77
C GLU A 75 3.49 1.73 22.85
N ASN A 76 3.28 0.43 22.63
CA ASN A 76 3.56 -0.57 23.65
C ASN A 76 4.93 -1.24 23.50
N ASP A 77 5.44 -1.39 22.26
CA ASP A 77 6.57 -2.29 22.01
C ASP A 77 7.75 -1.66 21.26
N VAL A 78 7.56 -0.50 20.60
CA VAL A 78 8.63 0.20 19.86
C VAL A 78 9.12 1.42 20.61
N ILE A 79 8.22 2.35 20.94
CA ILE A 79 8.55 3.60 21.64
C ILE A 79 9.00 3.27 23.05
N GLY A 80 10.20 3.69 23.44
CA GLY A 80 10.80 3.39 24.73
C GLY A 80 11.53 2.04 24.82
N HIS A 81 11.47 1.23 23.77
CA HIS A 81 12.18 -0.06 23.69
C HIS A 81 13.26 -0.05 22.60
N ALA A 82 13.01 0.61 21.47
CA ALA A 82 14.03 0.88 20.46
C ALA A 82 15.02 1.97 20.95
N PRO A 83 16.27 1.98 20.47
CA PRO A 83 17.18 3.11 20.74
C PRO A 83 16.56 4.42 20.26
N THR A 84 16.66 5.50 21.05
CA THR A 84 16.11 6.83 20.68
C THR A 84 16.76 7.41 19.43
N SER A 85 17.92 6.91 19.04
CA SER A 85 18.61 7.26 17.77
C SER A 85 18.12 6.44 16.56
N ALA A 86 17.18 5.51 16.74
CA ALA A 86 16.62 4.74 15.65
C ALA A 86 15.57 5.56 14.89
N THR A 87 15.63 5.51 13.56
CA THR A 87 14.58 6.06 12.69
C THR A 87 13.39 5.11 12.64
N LEU A 88 12.20 5.62 12.90
CA LEU A 88 10.95 4.85 12.85
C LEU A 88 10.26 5.07 11.50
N ILE A 89 9.92 4.00 10.79
CA ILE A 89 9.40 4.04 9.42
C ILE A 89 8.16 3.17 9.35
N ASP A 90 6.97 3.78 9.34
CA ASP A 90 5.73 3.02 9.14
C ASP A 90 5.31 3.04 7.66
N CYS A 91 5.38 1.88 7.02
CA CYS A 91 4.99 1.68 5.62
C CYS A 91 3.53 1.21 5.47
N SER A 92 2.79 1.09 6.56
CA SER A 92 1.40 0.68 6.57
C SER A 92 0.50 1.72 5.89
N THR A 93 -0.62 1.28 5.34
CA THR A 93 -1.67 2.20 4.86
C THR A 93 -2.75 2.32 5.93
N ILE A 94 -2.78 3.46 6.59
CA ILE A 94 -3.65 3.78 7.73
C ILE A 94 -4.26 5.17 7.60
N ASP A 95 -5.16 5.52 8.49
CA ASP A 95 -5.72 6.87 8.55
C ASP A 95 -4.67 7.92 8.95
N VAL A 96 -4.88 9.13 8.44
CA VAL A 96 -3.94 10.26 8.62
C VAL A 96 -3.81 10.67 10.08
N GLU A 97 -4.90 10.61 10.83
CA GLU A 97 -4.93 11.03 12.23
C GLU A 97 -4.11 10.07 13.11
N THR A 98 -4.29 8.77 12.96
CA THR A 98 -3.51 7.75 13.66
C THR A 98 -2.01 7.91 13.34
N ALA A 99 -1.64 8.08 12.08
CA ALA A 99 -0.25 8.33 11.71
C ALA A 99 0.34 9.53 12.45
N ARG A 100 -0.36 10.67 12.44
CA ARG A 100 0.05 11.89 13.16
C ARG A 100 0.16 11.67 14.66
N ASN A 101 -0.78 10.95 15.28
CA ASN A 101 -0.79 10.70 16.71
C ASN A 101 0.38 9.82 17.15
N VAL A 102 0.67 8.75 16.43
CA VAL A 102 1.82 7.88 16.71
C VAL A 102 3.14 8.64 16.55
N MET A 103 3.30 9.42 15.48
CA MET A 103 4.50 10.24 15.26
C MET A 103 4.68 11.29 16.36
N LYS A 104 3.58 11.90 16.83
CA LYS A 104 3.61 12.83 17.96
C LYS A 104 3.98 12.15 19.29
N SER A 105 3.51 10.93 19.51
CA SER A 105 3.89 10.12 20.67
C SER A 105 5.37 9.77 20.64
N ALA A 106 5.90 9.35 19.50
CA ALA A 106 7.31 9.06 19.30
C ALA A 106 8.21 10.29 19.58
N ALA A 107 7.85 11.44 19.05
CA ALA A 107 8.59 12.68 19.28
C ALA A 107 8.57 13.13 20.75
N ARG A 108 7.45 12.94 21.46
CA ARG A 108 7.31 13.31 22.87
C ARG A 108 8.10 12.42 23.82
N TYR A 109 8.15 11.12 23.55
CA TYR A 109 8.77 10.15 24.47
C TYR A 109 10.29 10.24 24.48
N GLY A 110 10.92 10.35 23.31
CA GLY A 110 12.37 10.25 23.23
C GLY A 110 12.98 11.00 22.02
N SER A 111 12.25 11.95 21.47
CA SER A 111 12.68 12.68 20.26
C SER A 111 13.00 11.75 19.07
N TYR A 112 12.29 10.64 18.95
CA TYR A 112 12.44 9.77 17.79
C TYR A 112 12.12 10.52 16.50
N GLU A 113 12.94 10.30 15.51
CA GLU A 113 12.61 10.69 14.14
C GLU A 113 11.73 9.59 13.52
N MET A 114 10.54 9.97 13.11
CA MET A 114 9.56 9.05 12.53
C MET A 114 8.97 9.59 11.23
N VAL A 115 8.73 8.70 10.30
CA VAL A 115 8.03 8.97 9.04
C VAL A 115 6.85 8.00 8.85
N ASP A 116 5.78 8.50 8.23
CA ASP A 116 4.76 7.70 7.58
C ASP A 116 5.15 7.54 6.10
N ALA A 117 5.29 6.29 5.65
CA ALA A 117 5.88 5.97 4.34
C ALA A 117 5.07 4.90 3.58
N PRO A 118 3.74 5.09 3.41
CA PRO A 118 2.94 4.14 2.65
C PRO A 118 3.45 3.96 1.22
N VAL A 119 3.12 2.80 0.63
CA VAL A 119 3.71 2.33 -0.62
C VAL A 119 2.69 2.18 -1.75
N SER A 120 3.19 2.26 -2.98
CA SER A 120 2.47 1.87 -4.19
C SER A 120 3.35 0.98 -5.06
N GLY A 121 2.72 -0.01 -5.75
CA GLY A 121 3.40 -0.95 -6.65
C GLY A 121 2.98 -2.41 -6.49
N GLY A 122 2.27 -2.75 -5.40
CA GLY A 122 1.79 -4.11 -5.14
C GLY A 122 2.91 -5.11 -4.80
N ILE A 123 2.52 -6.39 -4.70
CA ILE A 123 3.41 -7.47 -4.24
C ILE A 123 4.61 -7.66 -5.16
N ALA A 124 4.42 -7.54 -6.47
CA ALA A 124 5.51 -7.68 -7.44
C ALA A 124 6.60 -6.61 -7.23
N ALA A 125 6.21 -5.36 -7.00
CA ALA A 125 7.14 -4.28 -6.72
C ALA A 125 7.80 -4.42 -5.34
N ALA A 126 7.08 -4.94 -4.32
CA ALA A 126 7.65 -5.22 -3.02
C ALA A 126 8.76 -6.28 -3.12
N ASN A 127 8.52 -7.37 -3.85
CA ASN A 127 9.52 -8.41 -4.09
C ASN A 127 10.69 -7.92 -4.95
N GLY A 128 10.40 -7.08 -5.94
CA GLY A 128 11.39 -6.54 -6.88
C GLY A 128 12.18 -5.34 -6.37
N GLY A 129 11.89 -4.79 -5.18
CA GLY A 129 12.54 -3.59 -4.67
C GLY A 129 12.23 -2.33 -5.50
N THR A 130 11.05 -2.27 -6.11
CA THR A 130 10.68 -1.20 -7.04
C THR A 130 9.46 -0.40 -6.60
N LEU A 131 9.16 -0.42 -5.30
CA LEU A 131 8.05 0.35 -4.72
C LEU A 131 8.22 1.86 -4.92
N THR A 132 7.11 2.57 -4.93
CA THR A 132 7.07 4.02 -4.74
C THR A 132 6.64 4.30 -3.31
N PHE A 133 7.48 5.00 -2.56
CA PHE A 133 7.21 5.46 -1.20
C PHE A 133 6.73 6.90 -1.21
N MET A 134 5.64 7.18 -0.50
CA MET A 134 5.10 8.51 -0.25
C MET A 134 5.40 8.86 1.21
N VAL A 135 6.36 9.73 1.46
CA VAL A 135 6.93 9.89 2.80
C VAL A 135 6.50 11.20 3.44
N GLY A 136 5.83 11.10 4.58
CA GLY A 136 5.49 12.24 5.45
C GLY A 136 6.38 12.27 6.69
N GLY A 137 6.87 13.46 7.04
CA GLY A 137 7.73 13.68 8.19
C GLY A 137 8.55 14.96 8.08
N THR A 138 9.39 15.24 9.09
CA THR A 138 10.34 16.35 8.99
C THR A 138 11.39 16.06 7.91
N PRO A 139 12.04 17.10 7.32
CA PRO A 139 13.14 16.88 6.36
C PRO A 139 14.25 15.97 6.93
N SER A 140 14.63 16.16 8.19
CA SER A 140 15.64 15.32 8.84
C SER A 140 15.20 13.86 8.95
N ALA A 141 13.96 13.60 9.38
CA ALA A 141 13.42 12.23 9.45
C ALA A 141 13.33 11.58 8.05
N PHE A 142 12.97 12.36 7.03
CA PHE A 142 12.96 11.91 5.64
C PHE A 142 14.37 11.51 5.17
N ASP A 143 15.38 12.35 5.38
CA ASP A 143 16.75 12.09 4.96
C ASP A 143 17.29 10.78 5.57
N HIS A 144 17.01 10.52 6.84
CA HIS A 144 17.40 9.28 7.50
C HIS A 144 16.60 8.07 6.96
N ALA A 145 15.29 8.19 6.82
CA ALA A 145 14.44 7.12 6.32
C ALA A 145 14.75 6.76 4.87
N GLU A 146 15.07 7.75 4.02
CA GLU A 146 15.41 7.55 2.61
C GLU A 146 16.58 6.58 2.43
N THR A 147 17.57 6.61 3.33
CA THR A 147 18.73 5.71 3.28
C THR A 147 18.33 4.22 3.39
N VAL A 148 17.21 3.93 4.05
CA VAL A 148 16.62 2.59 4.18
C VAL A 148 15.64 2.30 3.05
N LEU A 149 14.75 3.24 2.75
CA LEU A 149 13.66 3.07 1.79
C LEU A 149 14.15 2.83 0.37
N ARG A 150 15.27 3.42 -0.04
CA ARG A 150 15.89 3.23 -1.37
C ARG A 150 16.25 1.78 -1.69
N HIS A 151 16.43 0.93 -0.69
CA HIS A 151 16.70 -0.49 -0.88
C HIS A 151 15.45 -1.31 -1.18
N MET A 152 14.27 -0.75 -0.95
CA MET A 152 12.97 -1.39 -1.15
C MET A 152 12.14 -0.74 -2.28
N GLY A 153 12.57 0.41 -2.78
CA GLY A 153 11.83 1.17 -3.79
C GLY A 153 12.69 1.88 -4.81
N LYS A 154 12.09 2.10 -5.99
CA LYS A 154 12.69 2.90 -7.08
C LYS A 154 12.45 4.40 -6.92
N ALA A 155 11.44 4.80 -6.15
CA ALA A 155 11.10 6.20 -5.91
C ALA A 155 10.74 6.39 -4.43
N VAL A 156 11.39 7.38 -3.81
CA VAL A 156 11.13 7.80 -2.44
C VAL A 156 10.83 9.29 -2.49
N ILE A 157 9.59 9.68 -2.23
CA ILE A 157 9.10 11.04 -2.46
C ILE A 157 8.67 11.66 -1.14
N HIS A 158 9.30 12.77 -0.75
CA HIS A 158 8.88 13.55 0.41
C HIS A 158 7.57 14.28 0.10
N ALA A 159 6.49 13.83 0.71
CA ALA A 159 5.15 14.37 0.49
C ALA A 159 4.84 15.60 1.37
N GLY A 160 5.63 15.83 2.42
CA GLY A 160 5.44 16.95 3.35
C GLY A 160 5.54 16.54 4.82
N ALA A 161 4.85 17.26 5.69
CA ALA A 161 4.86 17.01 7.13
C ALA A 161 4.22 15.67 7.53
N SER A 162 4.23 15.35 8.81
CA SER A 162 3.64 14.14 9.39
C SER A 162 2.21 13.87 8.89
N GLY A 163 1.95 12.66 8.42
CA GLY A 163 0.69 12.24 7.82
C GLY A 163 0.51 12.61 6.35
N ALA A 164 1.47 13.34 5.74
CA ALA A 164 1.38 13.71 4.32
C ALA A 164 1.56 12.49 3.40
N GLY A 165 2.34 11.50 3.80
CA GLY A 165 2.47 10.23 3.08
C GLY A 165 1.13 9.49 2.99
N GLN A 166 0.43 9.35 4.13
CA GLN A 166 -0.89 8.74 4.16
C GLN A 166 -1.90 9.55 3.32
N ALA A 167 -1.91 10.88 3.46
CA ALA A 167 -2.79 11.74 2.66
C ALA A 167 -2.53 11.57 1.16
N ALA A 168 -1.26 11.54 0.73
CA ALA A 168 -0.90 11.29 -0.67
C ALA A 168 -1.38 9.89 -1.13
N LYS A 169 -1.18 8.86 -0.29
CA LYS A 169 -1.60 7.48 -0.59
C LYS A 169 -3.09 7.35 -0.77
N ILE A 170 -3.91 7.87 0.16
CA ILE A 170 -5.37 7.74 0.07
C ILE A 170 -5.95 8.52 -1.11
N CYS A 171 -5.43 9.72 -1.40
CA CYS A 171 -5.81 10.47 -2.60
C CYS A 171 -5.45 9.70 -3.88
N ASN A 172 -4.24 9.12 -3.95
CA ASN A 172 -3.83 8.30 -5.08
C ASN A 172 -4.76 7.09 -5.28
N ASN A 173 -5.11 6.38 -4.19
CA ASN A 173 -5.94 5.18 -4.31
C ASN A 173 -7.42 5.51 -4.54
N MET A 174 -7.91 6.69 -4.13
CA MET A 174 -9.21 7.19 -4.55
C MET A 174 -9.26 7.40 -6.08
N ILE A 175 -8.23 8.02 -6.65
CA ILE A 175 -8.11 8.16 -8.12
C ILE A 175 -8.05 6.78 -8.77
N LEU A 176 -7.24 5.85 -8.23
CA LEU A 176 -7.11 4.50 -8.76
C LEU A 176 -8.44 3.76 -8.80
N GLY A 177 -9.20 3.76 -7.69
CA GLY A 177 -10.50 3.10 -7.62
C GLY A 177 -11.51 3.69 -8.60
N ALA A 178 -11.62 5.02 -8.65
CA ALA A 178 -12.54 5.71 -9.56
C ALA A 178 -12.18 5.48 -11.04
N THR A 179 -10.90 5.56 -11.39
CA THR A 179 -10.46 5.34 -12.78
C THR A 179 -10.55 3.89 -13.21
N MET A 180 -10.39 2.92 -12.30
CA MET A 180 -10.64 1.52 -12.64
C MET A 180 -12.10 1.28 -12.97
N ILE A 181 -13.03 1.80 -12.17
CA ILE A 181 -14.47 1.68 -12.45
C ILE A 181 -14.81 2.33 -13.81
N ALA A 182 -14.37 3.56 -14.03
CA ALA A 182 -14.61 4.25 -15.30
C ALA A 182 -14.03 3.49 -16.51
N THR A 183 -12.87 2.87 -16.35
CA THR A 183 -12.25 2.02 -17.37
C THR A 183 -13.10 0.78 -17.63
N CYS A 184 -13.57 0.09 -16.58
CA CYS A 184 -14.43 -1.09 -16.70
C CYS A 184 -15.76 -0.75 -17.39
N GLU A 185 -16.42 0.34 -16.99
CA GLU A 185 -17.68 0.81 -17.61
C GLU A 185 -17.48 1.12 -19.09
N ALA A 186 -16.38 1.77 -19.45
CA ALA A 186 -16.05 2.10 -20.83
C ALA A 186 -15.86 0.84 -21.68
N PHE A 187 -15.16 -0.18 -21.19
CA PHE A 187 -15.00 -1.47 -21.88
C PHE A 187 -16.33 -2.22 -22.00
N ALA A 188 -17.14 -2.26 -20.93
CA ALA A 188 -18.46 -2.89 -20.96
C ALA A 188 -19.37 -2.22 -22.03
N MET A 189 -19.35 -0.89 -22.09
CA MET A 189 -20.09 -0.12 -23.09
C MET A 189 -19.55 -0.36 -24.51
N ALA A 190 -18.23 -0.33 -24.70
CA ALA A 190 -17.59 -0.58 -26.01
C ALA A 190 -17.99 -1.95 -26.57
N LYS A 191 -18.00 -3.00 -25.73
CA LYS A 191 -18.45 -4.35 -26.06
C LYS A 191 -19.91 -4.37 -26.53
N LYS A 192 -20.82 -3.68 -25.84
CA LYS A 192 -22.23 -3.59 -26.21
C LYS A 192 -22.47 -2.79 -27.48
N LEU A 193 -21.60 -1.83 -27.79
CA LEU A 193 -21.60 -1.07 -29.03
C LEU A 193 -20.98 -1.84 -30.23
N GLY A 194 -20.45 -3.06 -30.01
CA GLY A 194 -19.81 -3.88 -31.03
C GLY A 194 -18.41 -3.42 -31.42
N LEU A 195 -17.76 -2.60 -30.59
CA LEU A 195 -16.38 -2.18 -30.82
C LEU A 195 -15.43 -3.28 -30.37
N ASP A 196 -14.44 -3.60 -31.21
CA ASP A 196 -13.36 -4.51 -30.84
C ASP A 196 -12.57 -3.96 -29.64
N LEU A 197 -12.39 -4.77 -28.59
CA LEU A 197 -11.85 -4.28 -27.31
C LEU A 197 -10.36 -3.98 -27.41
N GLN A 198 -9.58 -4.68 -28.26
CA GLN A 198 -8.18 -4.35 -28.49
C GLN A 198 -8.06 -3.02 -29.24
N THR A 199 -8.90 -2.82 -30.25
CA THR A 199 -8.96 -1.55 -30.98
C THR A 199 -9.34 -0.39 -30.05
N PHE A 200 -10.32 -0.60 -29.15
CA PHE A 200 -10.68 0.41 -28.15
C PHE A 200 -9.50 0.74 -27.21
N TYR A 201 -8.79 -0.28 -26.75
CA TYR A 201 -7.57 -0.09 -25.95
C TYR A 201 -6.51 0.73 -26.72
N ASP A 202 -6.22 0.36 -27.97
CA ASP A 202 -5.20 1.01 -28.80
C ASP A 202 -5.49 2.51 -29.02
N ILE A 203 -6.76 2.88 -29.06
CA ILE A 203 -7.21 4.27 -29.13
C ILE A 203 -7.08 4.94 -27.76
N SER A 204 -7.77 4.40 -26.75
CA SER A 204 -7.94 5.08 -25.46
C SER A 204 -6.66 5.15 -24.63
N SER A 205 -5.75 4.19 -24.79
CA SER A 205 -4.42 4.23 -24.16
C SER A 205 -3.53 5.38 -24.64
N LYS A 206 -3.85 5.99 -25.79
CA LYS A 206 -3.10 7.10 -26.40
C LYS A 206 -3.91 8.40 -26.47
N ALA A 207 -5.19 8.35 -26.13
CA ALA A 207 -6.10 9.49 -26.16
C ALA A 207 -6.32 10.07 -24.75
N SER A 208 -7.19 11.06 -24.65
CA SER A 208 -7.47 11.78 -23.39
C SER A 208 -8.11 10.93 -22.28
N GLY A 209 -8.63 9.75 -22.59
CA GLY A 209 -9.15 8.78 -21.62
C GLY A 209 -8.08 7.92 -20.94
N GLN A 210 -6.80 8.14 -21.24
CA GLN A 210 -5.69 7.38 -20.68
C GLN A 210 -5.64 7.52 -19.17
N SER A 211 -5.42 6.39 -18.50
CA SER A 211 -5.16 6.27 -17.05
C SER A 211 -4.22 5.09 -16.79
N TRP A 212 -3.69 4.97 -15.57
CA TRP A 212 -2.90 3.80 -15.18
C TRP A 212 -3.72 2.51 -15.27
N SER A 213 -5.01 2.56 -14.91
CA SER A 213 -5.95 1.43 -15.06
C SER A 213 -6.11 0.99 -16.51
N MET A 214 -6.01 1.93 -17.47
CA MET A 214 -6.03 1.62 -18.90
C MET A 214 -4.69 1.06 -19.36
N THR A 215 -3.57 1.77 -19.11
CA THR A 215 -2.29 1.53 -19.79
C THR A 215 -1.39 0.50 -19.12
N SER A 216 -1.58 0.24 -17.83
CA SER A 216 -0.72 -0.64 -17.04
C SER A 216 -1.46 -1.78 -16.33
N TYR A 217 -2.79 -1.72 -16.29
CA TYR A 217 -3.60 -2.66 -15.50
C TYR A 217 -4.97 -2.89 -16.12
N CYS A 218 -5.01 -3.11 -17.45
CA CYS A 218 -6.27 -3.28 -18.18
C CYS A 218 -7.14 -4.37 -17.58
N PRO A 219 -8.44 -4.10 -17.30
CA PRO A 219 -9.33 -5.06 -16.66
C PRO A 219 -9.88 -6.14 -17.59
N VAL A 220 -9.55 -6.11 -18.89
CA VAL A 220 -10.06 -7.04 -19.91
C VAL A 220 -9.00 -8.09 -20.23
N PRO A 221 -9.30 -9.40 -20.09
CA PRO A 221 -8.35 -10.46 -20.40
C PRO A 221 -7.87 -10.40 -21.85
N GLY A 222 -6.57 -10.57 -22.06
CA GLY A 222 -5.95 -10.58 -23.40
C GLY A 222 -5.87 -9.21 -24.08
N VAL A 223 -6.21 -8.13 -23.40
CA VAL A 223 -6.20 -6.76 -23.94
C VAL A 223 -5.14 -5.91 -23.21
N GLY A 224 -4.26 -5.27 -23.99
CA GLY A 224 -3.19 -4.45 -23.43
C GLY A 224 -2.07 -5.25 -22.76
N PRO A 225 -1.32 -4.66 -21.78
CA PRO A 225 -0.26 -5.38 -21.07
C PRO A 225 -0.84 -6.39 -20.10
N GLN A 226 -0.05 -7.44 -19.79
CA GLN A 226 -0.44 -8.48 -18.86
C GLN A 226 -0.85 -7.90 -17.50
N SER A 227 -1.99 -8.34 -17.01
CA SER A 227 -2.59 -7.90 -15.75
C SER A 227 -3.23 -9.10 -15.01
N PRO A 228 -3.72 -8.96 -13.77
CA PRO A 228 -4.48 -10.00 -13.10
C PRO A 228 -5.72 -10.47 -13.85
N ALA A 229 -6.28 -9.66 -14.76
CA ALA A 229 -7.37 -10.08 -15.63
C ALA A 229 -7.02 -11.34 -16.46
N ASP A 230 -5.76 -11.49 -16.87
CA ASP A 230 -5.27 -12.64 -17.63
C ASP A 230 -5.11 -13.93 -16.79
N ASN A 231 -5.22 -13.80 -15.47
CA ASN A 231 -5.15 -14.91 -14.51
C ASN A 231 -6.44 -15.03 -13.71
N ASP A 232 -7.58 -14.89 -14.35
CA ASP A 232 -8.90 -14.96 -13.72
C ASP A 232 -9.04 -14.02 -12.50
N TYR A 233 -8.39 -12.86 -12.55
CA TYR A 233 -8.30 -11.85 -11.49
C TYR A 233 -7.74 -12.39 -10.17
N GLN A 234 -6.87 -13.40 -10.23
CA GLN A 234 -6.16 -13.93 -9.07
C GLN A 234 -4.83 -13.20 -8.87
N GLY A 235 -4.51 -12.91 -7.62
CA GLY A 235 -3.32 -12.13 -7.27
C GLY A 235 -3.58 -10.62 -7.31
N GLY A 236 -2.57 -9.83 -7.60
CA GLY A 236 -2.68 -8.37 -7.72
C GLY A 236 -3.03 -7.65 -6.42
N PHE A 237 -4.02 -6.77 -6.49
CA PHE A 237 -4.49 -5.95 -5.36
C PHE A 237 -5.93 -6.29 -5.03
N ALA A 238 -6.15 -6.98 -3.91
CA ALA A 238 -7.46 -7.50 -3.54
C ALA A 238 -8.53 -6.41 -3.37
N THR A 239 -9.75 -6.70 -3.78
CA THR A 239 -10.93 -5.83 -3.63
C THR A 239 -11.10 -5.31 -2.20
N ASN A 240 -10.93 -6.15 -1.17
CA ASN A 240 -11.01 -5.72 0.23
C ASN A 240 -9.95 -4.67 0.59
N LEU A 241 -8.77 -4.72 -0.03
CA LEU A 241 -7.71 -3.73 0.21
C LEU A 241 -8.01 -2.41 -0.52
N MET A 242 -8.53 -2.47 -1.75
CA MET A 242 -9.02 -1.28 -2.45
C MET A 242 -10.15 -0.62 -1.68
N LEU A 243 -11.14 -1.40 -1.23
CA LEU A 243 -12.25 -0.91 -0.42
C LEU A 243 -11.76 -0.23 0.88
N LYS A 244 -10.83 -0.88 1.60
CA LYS A 244 -10.22 -0.29 2.80
C LYS A 244 -9.60 1.08 2.49
N ASP A 245 -8.84 1.18 1.42
CA ASP A 245 -8.16 2.43 1.06
C ASP A 245 -9.16 3.52 0.62
N LEU A 246 -10.26 3.15 -0.06
CA LEU A 246 -11.36 4.07 -0.38
C LEU A 246 -12.10 4.55 0.87
N LEU A 247 -12.36 3.67 1.84
CA LEU A 247 -12.99 4.05 3.11
C LEU A 247 -12.10 5.02 3.91
N LEU A 248 -10.79 4.80 3.94
CA LEU A 248 -9.84 5.76 4.52
C LEU A 248 -9.88 7.13 3.80
N ALA A 249 -10.06 7.12 2.48
CA ALA A 249 -10.21 8.36 1.72
C ALA A 249 -11.53 9.08 2.04
N MET A 250 -12.64 8.35 2.24
CA MET A 250 -13.93 8.92 2.64
C MET A 250 -13.86 9.52 4.04
N GLU A 251 -13.26 8.83 4.99
CA GLU A 251 -13.03 9.34 6.35
C GLU A 251 -12.19 10.63 6.32
N ALA A 252 -11.09 10.65 5.59
CA ALA A 252 -10.26 11.85 5.46
C ALA A 252 -10.97 13.00 4.75
N ALA A 253 -11.83 12.71 3.76
CA ALA A 253 -12.63 13.72 3.06
C ALA A 253 -13.68 14.36 4.00
N GLU A 254 -14.32 13.55 4.86
CA GLU A 254 -15.25 14.05 5.88
C GLU A 254 -14.53 14.97 6.88
N GLN A 255 -13.39 14.56 7.42
CA GLN A 255 -12.58 15.36 8.34
C GLN A 255 -12.09 16.67 7.71
N ALA A 256 -11.76 16.65 6.41
CA ALA A 256 -11.28 17.80 5.66
C ALA A 256 -12.43 18.66 5.08
N HIS A 257 -13.69 18.27 5.25
CA HIS A 257 -14.86 18.89 4.61
C HIS A 257 -14.74 18.98 3.08
N ALA A 258 -14.12 17.95 2.45
CA ALA A 258 -13.91 17.88 1.01
C ALA A 258 -15.03 17.13 0.30
N ALA A 259 -15.58 17.69 -0.76
CA ALA A 259 -16.57 17.00 -1.60
C ALA A 259 -15.88 16.06 -2.58
N VAL A 260 -16.13 14.76 -2.45
CA VAL A 260 -15.50 13.70 -3.27
C VAL A 260 -16.54 12.71 -3.85
N PRO A 261 -17.54 13.19 -4.63
CA PRO A 261 -18.67 12.36 -5.06
C PRO A 261 -18.23 11.14 -5.88
N MET A 262 -17.20 11.23 -6.71
CA MET A 262 -16.68 10.09 -7.48
C MET A 262 -15.96 9.07 -6.60
N GLY A 263 -15.23 9.54 -5.59
CA GLY A 263 -14.62 8.67 -4.58
C GLY A 263 -15.66 7.93 -3.75
N ALA A 264 -16.73 8.61 -3.34
CA ALA A 264 -17.85 8.01 -2.61
C ALA A 264 -18.54 6.93 -3.45
N ARG A 265 -18.86 7.22 -4.72
CA ARG A 265 -19.47 6.22 -5.61
C ARG A 265 -18.55 5.01 -5.85
N ALA A 266 -17.24 5.24 -5.98
CA ALA A 266 -16.27 4.15 -6.09
C ALA A 266 -16.27 3.26 -4.82
N ALA A 267 -16.29 3.85 -3.63
CA ALA A 267 -16.36 3.10 -2.38
C ALA A 267 -17.63 2.24 -2.29
N GLU A 268 -18.79 2.78 -2.67
CA GLU A 268 -20.06 2.04 -2.73
C GLU A 268 -19.98 0.83 -3.67
N LEU A 269 -19.50 1.01 -4.89
CA LEU A 269 -19.40 -0.07 -5.89
C LEU A 269 -18.41 -1.17 -5.46
N TYR A 270 -17.27 -0.81 -4.86
CA TYR A 270 -16.36 -1.81 -4.30
C TYR A 270 -16.93 -2.51 -3.08
N GLN A 271 -17.75 -1.83 -2.27
CA GLN A 271 -18.48 -2.47 -1.17
C GLN A 271 -19.51 -3.47 -1.69
N GLU A 272 -20.26 -3.10 -2.74
CA GLU A 272 -21.20 -4.02 -3.42
C GLU A 272 -20.45 -5.24 -3.96
N PHE A 273 -19.32 -5.05 -4.64
CA PHE A 273 -18.52 -6.14 -5.21
C PHE A 273 -17.94 -7.06 -4.13
N ALA A 274 -17.45 -6.51 -3.03
CA ALA A 274 -16.97 -7.29 -1.88
C ALA A 274 -18.11 -8.11 -1.24
N ASN A 275 -19.33 -7.54 -1.10
CA ASN A 275 -20.49 -8.22 -0.55
C ASN A 275 -20.99 -9.41 -1.41
N LEU A 276 -20.66 -9.41 -2.72
CA LEU A 276 -20.88 -10.55 -3.61
C LEU A 276 -19.86 -11.71 -3.40
N GLY A 277 -19.06 -11.66 -2.33
CA GLY A 277 -18.02 -12.65 -2.03
C GLY A 277 -16.72 -12.47 -2.81
N GLN A 278 -16.54 -11.35 -3.50
CA GLN A 278 -15.39 -11.07 -4.36
C GLN A 278 -14.24 -10.30 -3.65
N GLY A 279 -14.26 -10.27 -2.32
CA GLY A 279 -13.31 -9.49 -1.53
C GLY A 279 -11.83 -9.87 -1.72
N ASN A 280 -11.55 -11.13 -2.06
CA ASN A 280 -10.19 -11.64 -2.30
C ASN A 280 -9.77 -11.61 -3.78
N VAL A 281 -10.69 -11.31 -4.68
CA VAL A 281 -10.42 -11.14 -6.11
C VAL A 281 -9.72 -9.79 -6.33
N ASP A 282 -8.88 -9.70 -7.35
CA ASP A 282 -8.25 -8.44 -7.73
C ASP A 282 -9.31 -7.35 -8.00
N PHE A 283 -9.04 -6.12 -7.60
CA PHE A 283 -9.98 -5.02 -7.68
C PHE A 283 -10.45 -4.71 -9.12
N SER A 284 -9.65 -5.09 -10.15
CA SER A 284 -10.05 -4.96 -11.55
C SER A 284 -11.15 -5.94 -11.95
N GLY A 285 -11.36 -7.02 -11.16
CA GLY A 285 -12.45 -7.97 -11.35
C GLY A 285 -13.85 -7.38 -11.20
N ILE A 286 -13.98 -6.15 -10.71
CA ILE A 286 -15.25 -5.41 -10.64
C ILE A 286 -15.92 -5.27 -12.02
N ILE A 287 -15.17 -5.38 -13.11
CA ILE A 287 -15.71 -5.39 -14.48
C ILE A 287 -16.81 -6.44 -14.65
N ARG A 288 -16.68 -7.63 -14.01
CA ARG A 288 -17.65 -8.72 -14.08
C ARG A 288 -19.03 -8.31 -13.51
N MET A 289 -19.02 -7.55 -12.41
CA MET A 289 -20.24 -7.03 -11.81
C MET A 289 -20.89 -5.97 -12.71
N LEU A 290 -20.08 -5.09 -13.30
CA LEU A 290 -20.56 -4.00 -14.15
C LEU A 290 -21.09 -4.51 -15.50
N GLU A 291 -20.48 -5.58 -16.07
CA GLU A 291 -21.01 -6.23 -17.29
C GLU A 291 -22.36 -6.90 -17.00
N ALA A 292 -22.49 -7.63 -15.88
CA ALA A 292 -23.72 -8.33 -15.50
C ALA A 292 -24.89 -7.39 -15.18
N ALA A 293 -24.62 -6.20 -14.62
CA ALA A 293 -25.67 -5.21 -14.33
C ALA A 293 -26.32 -4.61 -15.56
N GLY A 294 -25.73 -4.79 -16.72
CA GLY A 294 -26.24 -4.25 -17.99
C GLY A 294 -26.96 -5.29 -18.88
N ASP A 295 -27.07 -6.54 -18.44
CA ASP A 295 -27.81 -7.62 -19.11
C ASP A 295 -29.21 -7.75 -18.48
#